data_99f0b307df6c2627f2b29be6e1779fba
#
_entry.id   99f0b307df6c2627f2b29be6e1779fba
#
_cell.length_a   1.000
_cell.length_b   1.000
_cell.length_c   1.000
_cell.angle_alpha   90.00
_cell.angle_beta   90.00
_cell.angle_gamma   90.00
#
_symmetry.space_group_name_H-M   'P 1'
#
loop_
_entity.id
_entity.type
_entity.pdbx_description
1 polymer ?
#
loop_
_entity_poly.entity_id
_entity_poly.type
_entity_poly.pdbx_seq_one_letter_code
_entity_poly.pdbx_strand_id
1 'polypeptide(L)'
;MTLTNGDDADETQKVSAEAYVLNEEVLAQAVEILSKEHLENVAMDSTHISGTLSLKEAGRLILSVPYEEGWTVQIDGENAEPEQFGNALMAFDLEAGEHTIQMHYVPEGRNIGILVSAGSVLILLGCVLCQRCDRKRKDCAENEPLQKAADETMEDGNAEKTHTEEGSVKEEAGRM
;
A
#
# COMPACT_ATOMS: atom_id res chain seq x y z
N MET A 1 7.84 -42.83 -24.79
CA MET A 1 7.24 -43.18 -23.49
C MET A 1 5.82 -42.69 -23.51
N THR A 2 4.84 -43.56 -23.37
CA THR A 2 3.42 -43.19 -23.40
C THR A 2 2.92 -43.23 -21.96
N LEU A 3 2.46 -42.11 -21.46
CA LEU A 3 1.85 -42.01 -20.12
C LEU A 3 0.32 -42.06 -20.33
N THR A 4 -0.35 -43.02 -19.74
CA THR A 4 -1.81 -43.12 -19.71
C THR A 4 -2.32 -42.57 -18.37
N ASN A 5 -3.22 -41.61 -18.42
CA ASN A 5 -3.91 -41.12 -17.23
C ASN A 5 -5.02 -42.11 -16.86
N GLY A 6 -5.15 -42.48 -15.61
CA GLY A 6 -5.83 -43.70 -15.14
C GLY A 6 -7.36 -43.70 -15.16
N ASP A 7 -8.07 -42.66 -15.62
CA ASP A 7 -9.53 -42.63 -15.56
C ASP A 7 -10.28 -42.45 -16.90
N ASP A 8 -9.58 -42.09 -17.99
CA ASP A 8 -10.20 -42.09 -19.34
C ASP A 8 -9.29 -42.78 -20.33
N ALA A 9 -9.63 -44.02 -20.64
CA ALA A 9 -8.82 -44.93 -21.45
C ALA A 9 -8.75 -44.59 -22.96
N ASP A 10 -9.19 -43.40 -23.40
CA ASP A 10 -9.30 -43.08 -24.83
C ASP A 10 -8.51 -41.83 -25.28
N GLU A 11 -7.82 -41.12 -24.38
CA GLU A 11 -6.91 -40.02 -24.77
C GLU A 11 -5.45 -40.38 -24.52
N THR A 12 -4.77 -40.85 -25.55
CA THR A 12 -3.31 -40.98 -25.55
C THR A 12 -2.66 -39.62 -25.75
N GLN A 13 -2.24 -38.99 -24.67
CA GLN A 13 -1.44 -37.79 -24.71
C GLN A 13 0.01 -38.15 -25.08
N LYS A 14 0.50 -37.67 -26.22
CA LYS A 14 1.90 -37.85 -26.61
C LYS A 14 2.76 -36.83 -25.84
N VAL A 15 3.57 -37.32 -24.92
CA VAL A 15 4.59 -36.49 -24.23
C VAL A 15 5.89 -36.64 -25.01
N SER A 16 6.40 -35.53 -25.55
CA SER A 16 7.73 -35.43 -26.13
C SER A 16 8.70 -34.95 -25.05
N ALA A 17 9.74 -35.74 -24.79
CA ALA A 17 10.82 -35.32 -23.88
C ALA A 17 12.11 -35.18 -24.67
N GLU A 18 12.70 -33.99 -24.60
CA GLU A 18 14.01 -33.70 -25.21
C GLU A 18 15.03 -33.58 -24.07
N ALA A 19 16.17 -34.20 -24.20
CA ALA A 19 17.24 -34.16 -23.24
C ALA A 19 18.45 -33.44 -23.87
N TYR A 20 18.94 -32.42 -23.19
CA TYR A 20 20.12 -31.67 -23.60
C TYR A 20 21.26 -31.92 -22.61
N VAL A 21 22.47 -32.03 -23.13
CA VAL A 21 23.69 -32.13 -22.32
C VAL A 21 24.39 -30.78 -22.35
N LEU A 22 24.69 -30.24 -21.17
CA LEU A 22 25.47 -29.01 -21.05
C LEU A 22 26.90 -29.27 -21.49
N ASN A 23 27.40 -28.44 -22.42
CA ASN A 23 28.81 -28.45 -22.79
C ASN A 23 29.56 -27.46 -21.87
N GLU A 24 30.23 -27.98 -20.84
CA GLU A 24 30.92 -27.20 -19.84
C GLU A 24 32.08 -26.35 -20.43
N GLU A 25 32.76 -26.82 -21.49
CA GLU A 25 33.83 -26.09 -22.13
C GLU A 25 33.31 -24.83 -22.85
N VAL A 26 32.21 -24.96 -23.58
CA VAL A 26 31.55 -23.81 -24.26
C VAL A 26 30.99 -22.83 -23.23
N LEU A 27 30.43 -23.33 -22.14
CA LEU A 27 29.94 -22.48 -21.05
C LEU A 27 31.10 -21.70 -20.41
N ALA A 28 32.21 -22.35 -20.12
CA ALA A 28 33.38 -21.69 -19.53
C ALA A 28 33.95 -20.58 -20.44
N GLN A 29 34.02 -20.83 -21.75
CA GLN A 29 34.44 -19.83 -22.73
C GLN A 29 33.45 -18.65 -22.79
N ALA A 30 32.17 -18.90 -22.76
CA ALA A 30 31.14 -17.86 -22.76
C ALA A 30 31.23 -16.99 -21.49
N VAL A 31 31.39 -17.61 -20.31
CA VAL A 31 31.55 -16.91 -19.04
C VAL A 31 32.84 -16.05 -19.05
N GLU A 32 33.95 -16.58 -19.57
CA GLU A 32 35.20 -15.82 -19.70
C GLU A 32 35.02 -14.57 -20.57
N ILE A 33 34.31 -14.65 -21.66
CA ILE A 33 34.04 -13.51 -22.55
C ILE A 33 33.13 -12.49 -21.85
N LEU A 34 32.00 -12.94 -21.30
CA LEU A 34 31.00 -12.07 -20.67
C LEU A 34 31.49 -11.42 -19.38
N SER A 35 32.45 -12.04 -18.67
CA SER A 35 33.02 -11.47 -17.44
C SER A 35 34.00 -10.32 -17.66
N LYS A 36 34.44 -10.07 -18.91
CA LYS A 36 35.38 -8.99 -19.23
C LYS A 36 34.75 -7.61 -19.12
N GLU A 37 33.49 -7.50 -19.48
CA GLU A 37 32.73 -6.25 -19.44
C GLU A 37 31.40 -6.55 -18.76
N HIS A 38 31.24 -6.10 -17.53
CA HIS A 38 30.08 -6.35 -16.71
C HIS A 38 29.74 -5.12 -15.87
N LEU A 39 28.54 -5.10 -15.32
CA LEU A 39 28.10 -4.01 -14.46
C LEU A 39 28.88 -4.02 -13.14
N GLU A 40 29.54 -2.93 -12.83
CA GLU A 40 30.33 -2.71 -11.60
C GLU A 40 29.55 -1.84 -10.61
N ASN A 41 29.99 -1.82 -9.35
CA ASN A 41 29.41 -1.01 -8.27
C ASN A 41 27.90 -1.19 -8.14
N VAL A 42 27.44 -2.42 -8.33
CA VAL A 42 26.01 -2.73 -8.32
C VAL A 42 25.43 -2.53 -6.94
N ALA A 43 24.47 -1.63 -6.83
CA ALA A 43 23.59 -1.49 -5.69
C ALA A 43 22.17 -1.95 -6.09
N MET A 44 21.60 -2.85 -5.30
CA MET A 44 20.29 -3.43 -5.56
C MET A 44 19.46 -3.46 -4.29
N ASP A 45 18.24 -2.95 -4.38
CA ASP A 45 17.19 -3.13 -3.39
C ASP A 45 15.94 -3.75 -4.03
N SER A 46 14.81 -3.78 -3.32
CA SER A 46 13.58 -4.42 -3.81
C SER A 46 12.97 -3.75 -5.05
N THR A 47 13.31 -2.50 -5.33
CA THR A 47 12.69 -1.71 -6.41
C THR A 47 13.69 -0.89 -7.23
N HIS A 48 14.95 -0.85 -6.81
CA HIS A 48 15.98 -0.08 -7.50
C HIS A 48 17.20 -0.95 -7.77
N ILE A 49 17.76 -0.78 -8.96
CA ILE A 49 19.03 -1.35 -9.36
C ILE A 49 19.86 -0.21 -9.94
N SER A 50 21.10 -0.09 -9.51
CA SER A 50 22.04 0.87 -10.11
C SER A 50 23.42 0.25 -10.24
N GLY A 51 24.18 0.73 -11.20
CA GLY A 51 25.56 0.29 -11.43
C GLY A 51 26.25 1.14 -12.48
N THR A 52 27.52 0.88 -12.66
CA THR A 52 28.36 1.52 -13.67
C THR A 52 28.91 0.46 -14.63
N LEU A 53 29.04 0.81 -15.88
CA LEU A 53 29.55 -0.08 -16.93
C LEU A 53 30.58 0.68 -17.76
N SER A 54 31.73 0.08 -18.02
CA SER A 54 32.77 0.63 -18.91
C SER A 54 32.93 -0.29 -20.12
N LEU A 55 32.55 0.21 -21.30
CA LEU A 55 32.67 -0.49 -22.57
C LEU A 55 33.84 0.04 -23.39
N LYS A 56 34.66 -0.88 -23.89
CA LYS A 56 35.76 -0.53 -24.80
C LYS A 56 35.30 -0.28 -26.22
N GLU A 57 34.24 -0.99 -26.61
CA GLU A 57 33.61 -0.92 -27.93
C GLU A 57 32.09 -0.86 -27.77
N ALA A 58 31.39 -0.37 -28.77
CA ALA A 58 29.94 -0.41 -28.78
C ALA A 58 29.43 -1.85 -28.67
N GLY A 59 28.46 -2.08 -27.80
CA GLY A 59 27.97 -3.41 -27.52
C GLY A 59 26.54 -3.42 -27.00
N ARG A 60 26.06 -4.63 -26.72
CA ARG A 60 24.71 -4.85 -26.19
C ARG A 60 24.81 -5.30 -24.71
N LEU A 61 24.28 -4.47 -23.82
CA LEU A 61 24.08 -4.83 -22.43
C LEU A 61 22.85 -5.71 -22.31
N ILE A 62 23.01 -6.91 -21.75
CA ILE A 62 21.90 -7.80 -21.44
C ILE A 62 21.81 -7.91 -19.92
N LEU A 63 20.64 -7.53 -19.39
CA LEU A 63 20.35 -7.64 -17.97
C LEU A 63 19.57 -8.91 -17.71
N SER A 64 19.97 -9.67 -16.68
CA SER A 64 19.24 -10.86 -16.22
C SER A 64 18.00 -10.50 -15.39
N VAL A 65 17.29 -9.45 -15.83
CA VAL A 65 16.05 -8.95 -15.26
C VAL A 65 14.94 -9.21 -16.27
N PRO A 66 13.79 -9.78 -15.85
CA PRO A 66 12.67 -10.01 -16.76
C PRO A 66 12.18 -8.72 -17.40
N TYR A 67 11.85 -8.81 -18.68
CA TYR A 67 11.20 -7.71 -19.40
C TYR A 67 9.77 -7.56 -18.91
N GLU A 68 9.50 -6.47 -18.17
CA GLU A 68 8.19 -6.11 -17.64
C GLU A 68 7.95 -4.61 -17.77
N GLU A 69 6.72 -4.21 -18.03
CA GLU A 69 6.33 -2.80 -18.25
C GLU A 69 6.52 -1.90 -17.00
N GLY A 70 6.63 -2.50 -15.82
CA GLY A 70 6.85 -1.76 -14.56
C GLY A 70 8.26 -1.17 -14.39
N TRP A 71 9.21 -1.52 -15.22
CA TRP A 71 10.57 -1.02 -15.16
C TRP A 71 10.72 0.31 -15.89
N THR A 72 11.30 1.29 -15.21
CA THR A 72 11.84 2.52 -15.80
C THR A 72 13.36 2.45 -15.74
N VAL A 73 14.01 2.59 -16.89
CA VAL A 73 15.46 2.49 -17.00
C VAL A 73 16.02 3.83 -17.47
N GLN A 74 17.08 4.28 -16.80
CA GLN A 74 17.83 5.46 -17.17
C GLN A 74 19.30 5.06 -17.39
N ILE A 75 19.84 5.52 -18.52
CA ILE A 75 21.24 5.37 -18.86
C ILE A 75 21.82 6.77 -19.01
N ASP A 76 22.84 7.08 -18.23
CA ASP A 76 23.48 8.41 -18.17
C ASP A 76 22.52 9.57 -17.85
N GLY A 77 21.42 9.24 -17.12
CA GLY A 77 20.39 10.18 -16.73
C GLY A 77 19.27 10.39 -17.76
N GLU A 78 19.34 9.75 -18.93
CA GLU A 78 18.30 9.76 -19.94
C GLU A 78 17.45 8.49 -19.89
N ASN A 79 16.17 8.60 -20.17
CA ASN A 79 15.29 7.42 -20.20
C ASN A 79 15.63 6.56 -21.42
N ALA A 80 15.86 5.28 -21.15
CA ALA A 80 16.14 4.28 -22.17
C ALA A 80 15.00 3.26 -22.24
N GLU A 81 14.57 2.95 -23.46
CA GLU A 81 13.57 1.92 -23.70
C GLU A 81 14.27 0.56 -23.86
N PRO A 82 13.90 -0.44 -23.06
CA PRO A 82 14.50 -1.77 -23.16
C PRO A 82 14.03 -2.50 -24.42
N GLU A 83 14.94 -3.16 -25.10
CA GLU A 83 14.61 -4.17 -26.10
C GLU A 83 14.44 -5.53 -25.43
N GLN A 84 13.53 -6.35 -25.96
CA GLN A 84 13.32 -7.68 -25.46
C GLN A 84 14.33 -8.67 -26.07
N PHE A 85 15.19 -9.24 -25.25
CA PHE A 85 16.13 -10.26 -25.65
C PHE A 85 15.64 -11.66 -25.29
N GLY A 86 15.58 -12.56 -26.26
CA GLY A 86 15.17 -13.95 -26.05
C GLY A 86 13.75 -14.12 -25.51
N ASN A 87 12.87 -13.15 -25.74
CA ASN A 87 11.49 -13.10 -25.22
C ASN A 87 11.38 -13.09 -23.68
N ALA A 88 12.45 -12.75 -22.99
CA ALA A 88 12.47 -12.82 -21.53
C ALA A 88 13.25 -11.70 -20.84
N LEU A 89 14.38 -11.27 -21.38
CA LEU A 89 15.32 -10.38 -20.71
C LEU A 89 15.32 -8.99 -21.34
N MET A 90 15.79 -8.01 -20.60
CA MET A 90 16.00 -6.65 -21.10
C MET A 90 17.40 -6.49 -21.71
N ALA A 91 17.46 -5.82 -22.84
CA ALA A 91 18.72 -5.47 -23.51
C ALA A 91 18.73 -3.99 -23.94
N PHE A 92 19.93 -3.43 -23.99
CA PHE A 92 20.19 -2.05 -24.39
C PHE A 92 21.41 -2.02 -25.29
N ASP A 93 21.34 -1.31 -26.41
CA ASP A 93 22.49 -1.03 -27.25
C ASP A 93 23.19 0.21 -26.71
N LEU A 94 24.48 0.07 -26.39
CA LEU A 94 25.32 1.11 -25.80
C LEU A 94 26.54 1.38 -26.70
N GLU A 95 26.97 2.62 -26.71
CA GLU A 95 28.21 3.01 -27.36
C GLU A 95 29.42 2.67 -26.48
N ALA A 96 30.64 2.88 -27.01
CA ALA A 96 31.85 2.74 -26.20
C ALA A 96 31.94 3.89 -25.21
N GLY A 97 32.26 3.61 -23.96
CA GLY A 97 32.39 4.62 -22.92
C GLY A 97 32.03 4.12 -21.53
N GLU A 98 31.97 5.06 -20.62
CA GLU A 98 31.47 4.83 -19.26
C GLU A 98 29.98 5.18 -19.19
N HIS A 99 29.17 4.24 -18.70
CA HIS A 99 27.74 4.40 -18.57
C HIS A 99 27.28 4.19 -17.13
N THR A 100 26.34 5.01 -16.69
CA THR A 100 25.67 4.85 -15.40
C THR A 100 24.25 4.36 -15.66
N ILE A 101 23.92 3.18 -15.15
CA ILE A 101 22.62 2.55 -15.31
C ILE A 101 21.84 2.70 -14.00
N GLN A 102 20.60 3.16 -14.09
CA GLN A 102 19.66 3.28 -12.98
C GLN A 102 18.32 2.70 -13.40
N MET A 103 17.79 1.82 -12.58
CA MET A 103 16.50 1.15 -12.86
C MET A 103 15.60 1.30 -11.66
N HIS A 104 14.33 1.57 -11.92
CA HIS A 104 13.30 1.67 -10.89
C HIS A 104 12.06 0.87 -11.32
N TYR A 105 11.60 -0.02 -10.42
CA TYR A 105 10.42 -0.84 -10.65
C TYR A 105 9.20 -0.31 -9.93
N VAL A 106 8.14 -0.14 -10.67
CA VAL A 106 6.82 0.24 -10.15
C VAL A 106 5.81 -0.83 -10.55
N PRO A 107 5.34 -1.66 -9.63
CA PRO A 107 4.32 -2.67 -9.94
C PRO A 107 3.07 -2.04 -10.53
N GLU A 108 2.54 -2.65 -11.59
CA GLU A 108 1.26 -2.25 -12.15
C GLU A 108 0.14 -2.35 -11.09
N GLY A 109 -0.80 -1.45 -11.17
CA GLY A 109 -1.91 -1.43 -10.22
C GLY A 109 -1.61 -0.82 -8.84
N ARG A 110 -0.33 -0.52 -8.50
CA ARG A 110 0.03 0.09 -7.21
C ARG A 110 -0.78 1.36 -6.93
N ASN A 111 -0.89 2.25 -7.89
CA ASN A 111 -1.59 3.52 -7.73
C ASN A 111 -3.10 3.31 -7.56
N ILE A 112 -3.68 2.36 -8.29
CA ILE A 112 -5.09 1.98 -8.15
C ILE A 112 -5.35 1.36 -6.78
N GLY A 113 -4.47 0.47 -6.33
CA GLY A 113 -4.55 -0.15 -5.00
C GLY A 113 -4.51 0.87 -3.86
N ILE A 114 -3.60 1.86 -3.94
CA ILE A 114 -3.52 2.95 -2.98
C ILE A 114 -4.81 3.78 -2.97
N LEU A 115 -5.37 4.10 -4.13
CA LEU A 115 -6.59 4.89 -4.25
C LEU A 115 -7.80 4.17 -3.64
N VAL A 116 -7.96 2.88 -3.91
CA VAL A 116 -9.03 2.04 -3.33
C VAL A 116 -8.87 1.93 -1.81
N SER A 117 -7.65 1.71 -1.34
CA SER A 117 -7.36 1.62 0.10
C SER A 117 -7.66 2.93 0.83
N ALA A 118 -7.21 4.06 0.27
CA ALA A 118 -7.50 5.39 0.83
C ALA A 118 -9.00 5.68 0.86
N GLY A 119 -9.74 5.34 -0.22
CA GLY A 119 -11.18 5.47 -0.29
C GLY A 119 -11.89 4.65 0.80
N SER A 120 -11.46 3.42 1.03
CA SER A 120 -12.02 2.54 2.07
C SER A 120 -11.82 3.12 3.47
N VAL A 121 -10.64 3.66 3.75
CA VAL A 121 -10.33 4.31 5.04
C VAL A 121 -11.21 5.54 5.25
N LEU A 122 -11.41 6.37 4.22
CA LEU A 122 -12.28 7.56 4.31
C LEU A 122 -13.73 7.18 4.58
N ILE A 123 -14.24 6.13 3.93
CA ILE A 123 -15.61 5.62 4.18
C ILE A 123 -15.75 5.16 5.63
N LEU A 124 -14.79 4.38 6.14
CA LEU A 124 -14.81 3.91 7.53
C LEU A 124 -14.78 5.06 8.52
N LEU A 125 -13.92 6.05 8.29
CA LEU A 125 -13.86 7.25 9.12
C LEU A 125 -15.18 8.02 9.08
N GLY A 126 -15.79 8.17 7.91
CA GLY A 126 -17.11 8.79 7.75
C GLY A 126 -18.19 8.05 8.55
N CYS A 127 -18.25 6.73 8.48
CA CYS A 127 -19.18 5.91 9.26
C CYS A 127 -18.99 6.08 10.77
N VAL A 128 -17.73 6.09 11.25
CA VAL A 128 -17.43 6.29 12.68
C VAL A 128 -17.85 7.69 13.14
N LEU A 129 -17.60 8.70 12.33
CA LEU A 129 -18.00 10.08 12.66
C LEU A 129 -19.54 10.22 12.68
N CYS A 130 -20.26 9.64 11.72
CA CYS A 130 -21.73 9.64 11.72
C CYS A 130 -22.29 8.95 12.96
N GLN A 131 -21.76 7.79 13.33
CA GLN A 131 -22.19 7.09 14.56
C GLN A 131 -21.94 7.92 15.83
N ARG A 132 -20.83 8.65 15.89
CA ARG A 132 -20.54 9.55 17.01
C ARG A 132 -21.49 10.75 17.05
N CYS A 133 -21.88 11.31 15.90
CA CYS A 133 -22.86 12.38 15.82
C CYS A 133 -24.25 11.90 16.25
N ASP A 134 -24.66 10.69 15.83
CA ASP A 134 -25.96 10.11 16.20
C ASP A 134 -26.06 9.80 17.71
N ARG A 135 -24.96 9.34 18.33
CA ARG A 135 -24.89 9.16 19.78
C ARG A 135 -25.07 10.47 20.53
N LYS A 136 -24.35 11.53 20.12
CA LYS A 136 -24.51 12.85 20.74
C LYS A 136 -25.92 13.41 20.60
N ARG A 137 -26.58 13.18 19.46
CA ARG A 137 -28.00 13.59 19.27
C ARG A 137 -28.95 12.84 20.21
N LYS A 138 -28.73 11.55 20.45
CA LYS A 138 -29.57 10.75 21.36
C LYS A 138 -29.35 11.17 22.80
N ASP A 139 -28.11 11.41 23.21
CA ASP A 139 -27.78 11.88 24.56
C ASP A 139 -28.36 13.29 24.84
N CYS A 140 -28.42 14.18 23.84
CA CYS A 140 -29.09 15.48 23.97
C CYS A 140 -30.62 15.35 24.04
N ALA A 141 -31.23 14.43 23.26
CA ALA A 141 -32.67 14.23 23.27
C ALA A 141 -33.19 13.54 24.54
N GLU A 142 -32.34 12.72 25.18
CA GLU A 142 -32.70 12.01 26.42
C GLU A 142 -32.55 12.89 27.67
N ASN A 143 -31.71 13.93 27.60
CA ASN A 143 -31.54 14.90 28.71
C ASN A 143 -32.55 16.08 28.70
N GLU A 144 -33.19 16.36 27.57
CA GLU A 144 -34.21 17.44 27.50
C GLU A 144 -35.48 17.22 28.37
N PRO A 145 -36.05 16.00 28.47
CA PRO A 145 -37.22 15.79 29.34
C PRO A 145 -36.89 15.87 30.83
N LEU A 146 -35.65 15.55 31.25
CA LEU A 146 -35.27 15.62 32.67
C LEU A 146 -35.05 17.06 33.15
N GLN A 147 -34.55 17.94 32.30
CA GLN A 147 -34.41 19.34 32.63
C GLN A 147 -35.75 20.09 32.66
N LYS A 148 -36.71 19.77 31.76
CA LYS A 148 -38.07 20.33 31.82
C LYS A 148 -38.81 19.90 33.07
N ALA A 149 -38.70 18.63 33.47
CA ALA A 149 -39.32 18.14 34.71
C ALA A 149 -38.69 18.73 35.97
N ALA A 150 -37.42 19.11 35.94
CA ALA A 150 -36.77 19.78 37.07
C ALA A 150 -37.14 21.25 37.16
N ASP A 151 -37.40 21.93 36.04
CA ASP A 151 -37.82 23.32 36.01
C ASP A 151 -39.29 23.49 36.42
N GLU A 152 -40.19 22.56 36.00
CA GLU A 152 -41.62 22.57 36.42
C GLU A 152 -41.79 22.29 37.93
N THR A 153 -40.92 21.52 38.56
CA THR A 153 -40.96 21.29 40.00
C THR A 153 -40.38 22.44 40.82
N MET A 154 -39.62 23.35 40.25
CA MET A 154 -39.15 24.54 40.93
C MET A 154 -40.16 25.73 40.86
N GLU A 155 -40.99 25.81 39.85
CA GLU A 155 -42.06 26.86 39.79
C GLU A 155 -43.22 26.56 40.72
N ASP A 156 -43.63 25.30 40.92
CA ASP A 156 -44.69 24.95 41.86
C ASP A 156 -44.27 25.07 43.35
N GLY A 157 -42.98 25.07 43.65
CA GLY A 157 -42.48 25.22 45.03
C GLY A 157 -42.42 26.66 45.57
N ASN A 158 -42.65 27.68 44.71
CA ASN A 158 -42.54 29.09 45.10
C ASN A 158 -43.89 29.79 45.23
N ALA A 159 -45.06 29.12 45.01
CA ALA A 159 -46.38 29.70 45.09
C ALA A 159 -47.09 29.47 46.44
N GLU A 160 -46.47 28.80 47.43
CA GLU A 160 -47.16 28.46 48.71
C GLU A 160 -46.43 29.03 49.95
N LYS A 161 -46.00 30.31 49.93
CA LYS A 161 -45.57 31.02 51.09
C LYS A 161 -45.93 32.50 51.04
N THR A 162 -47.21 32.80 50.93
CA THR A 162 -47.77 34.10 51.38
C THR A 162 -49.24 33.91 51.72
N HIS A 163 -49.55 33.52 52.94
CA HIS A 163 -50.72 34.01 53.72
C HIS A 163 -50.82 33.28 55.06
N THR A 164 -50.78 34.00 56.06
CA THR A 164 -51.37 34.01 57.40
C THR A 164 -50.31 34.33 58.42
N GLU A 165 -50.46 35.29 59.11
CA GLU A 165 -51.34 36.26 59.77
C GLU A 165 -50.61 36.81 60.99
N GLU A 166 -50.85 38.06 61.18
CA GLU A 166 -50.60 38.82 62.40
C GLU A 166 -51.15 38.13 63.67
N GLY A 167 -50.45 38.30 64.74
CA GLY A 167 -51.04 37.99 66.02
C GLY A 167 -50.06 38.08 67.17
N SER A 168 -49.78 39.25 67.61
CA SER A 168 -49.88 39.75 68.95
C SER A 168 -49.06 39.13 70.10
N VAL A 169 -48.39 40.03 70.77
CA VAL A 169 -48.29 40.19 72.23
C VAL A 169 -47.08 39.65 72.95
N LYS A 170 -46.26 40.63 73.34
CA LYS A 170 -45.73 40.98 74.67
C LYS A 170 -44.95 39.95 75.53
N GLU A 171 -43.92 40.52 76.01
CA GLU A 171 -43.45 40.55 77.42
C GLU A 171 -42.62 39.28 77.80
N GLU A 172 -41.62 39.36 78.43
CA GLU A 172 -40.92 40.18 79.40
C GLU A 172 -39.52 39.64 79.70
N ALA A 173 -38.65 40.54 79.97
CA ALA A 173 -37.68 40.53 81.03
C ALA A 173 -36.88 39.27 81.38
N GLY A 174 -35.59 39.47 81.48
CA GLY A 174 -34.89 39.05 82.68
C GLY A 174 -33.63 38.26 82.51
N ARG A 175 -32.54 39.00 82.67
CA ARG A 175 -31.46 38.69 83.63
C ARG A 175 -30.74 37.29 83.45
N MET A 176 -29.62 37.30 83.11
CA MET A 176 -28.33 37.33 83.81
C MET A 176 -27.19 37.12 82.83
#